data_480c84ce19ce6e6829c9fd0d38e332d9
#
_entry.id   480c84ce19ce6e6829c9fd0d38e332d9
#
_cell.length_a   1.000
_cell.length_b   1.000
_cell.length_c   1.000
_cell.angle_alpha   90.00
_cell.angle_beta   90.00
_cell.angle_gamma   90.00
#
_symmetry.space_group_name_H-M   'P 1'
#
loop_
_entity.id
_entity.type
_entity.pdbx_description
1 polymer ?
#
loop_
_entity_poly.entity_id
_entity_poly.type
_entity_poly.pdbx_seq_one_letter_code
_entity_poly.pdbx_strand_id
1 'polypeptide(L)'
;GGEKVTLKLLAKYGDYGNWDVDLDGFINKSNILKEHCEKEGRDFNSIGKTLHTDVVIAKNDKELKKLSTKVAEQRKIDIDKLLERPLVGTVHQVNDMLRQFEEAGCEYLIAYISDIVWGDTLELLKN
;
A
#
# COMPACT_ATOMS: atom_id res chain seq x y z
N GLY A 1 -15.83 14.67 -2.68
CA GLY A 1 -14.75 14.26 -3.05
C GLY A 1 -13.40 14.50 -2.46
N GLY A 2 -12.94 13.53 -1.68
CA GLY A 2 -11.66 13.62 -1.01
C GLY A 2 -10.47 13.84 -1.95
N GLU A 3 -10.49 13.26 -3.15
CA GLU A 3 -9.33 13.36 -4.04
C GLU A 3 -9.06 14.79 -4.51
N LYS A 4 -10.08 15.50 -4.94
CA LYS A 4 -9.89 16.86 -5.45
C LYS A 4 -9.48 17.83 -4.36
N VAL A 5 -10.14 17.80 -3.21
CA VAL A 5 -9.89 18.73 -2.11
C VAL A 5 -8.65 18.33 -1.32
N THR A 6 -8.57 17.07 -0.92
CA THR A 6 -7.47 16.56 -0.10
C THR A 6 -6.13 16.64 -0.83
N LEU A 7 -6.08 16.23 -2.10
CA LEU A 7 -4.85 16.28 -2.87
C LEU A 7 -4.41 17.70 -3.20
N LYS A 8 -5.37 18.60 -3.40
CA LYS A 8 -5.07 20.03 -3.57
C LYS A 8 -4.44 20.62 -2.31
N LEU A 9 -4.99 20.30 -1.14
CA LEU A 9 -4.44 20.75 0.14
C LEU A 9 -3.06 20.15 0.40
N LEU A 10 -2.86 18.89 0.03
CA LEU A 10 -1.57 18.23 0.12
C LEU A 10 -0.53 18.95 -0.74
N ALA A 11 -0.90 19.29 -1.98
CA ALA A 11 -0.02 20.04 -2.89
C ALA A 11 0.35 21.41 -2.35
N LYS A 12 -0.55 22.04 -1.60
CA LYS A 12 -0.34 23.36 -1.03
C LYS A 12 0.50 23.36 0.24
N TYR A 13 0.18 22.46 1.17
CA TYR A 13 0.67 22.52 2.55
C TYR A 13 1.30 21.24 3.07
N GLY A 14 1.11 20.12 2.41
CA GLY A 14 1.51 18.83 2.94
C GLY A 14 2.97 18.48 2.68
N ASP A 15 3.52 17.61 3.51
CA ASP A 15 4.86 17.05 3.33
C ASP A 15 4.79 15.58 2.91
N TYR A 16 3.74 14.86 3.30
CA TYR A 16 3.56 13.43 3.01
C TYR A 16 2.12 13.11 2.65
N GLY A 17 1.93 12.28 1.64
CA GLY A 17 0.65 11.67 1.33
C GLY A 17 0.63 10.22 1.78
N ASN A 18 -0.36 9.81 2.58
CA ASN A 18 -0.56 8.43 3.03
C ASN A 18 -1.79 7.86 2.36
N TRP A 19 -1.60 6.86 1.50
CA TRP A 19 -2.69 6.32 0.70
C TRP A 19 -2.85 4.82 0.93
N ASP A 20 -4.08 4.40 1.18
CA ASP A 20 -4.48 3.00 1.29
C ASP A 20 -5.22 2.61 0.01
N VAL A 21 -4.47 2.27 -1.03
CA VAL A 21 -5.00 2.00 -2.36
C VAL A 21 -4.20 0.88 -3.02
N ASP A 22 -4.74 0.33 -4.11
CA ASP A 22 -3.98 -0.58 -4.98
C ASP A 22 -3.02 0.23 -5.87
N LEU A 23 -2.28 -0.48 -6.72
CA LEU A 23 -1.26 0.15 -7.57
C LEU A 23 -1.88 1.19 -8.52
N ASP A 24 -2.99 0.84 -9.17
CA ASP A 24 -3.66 1.77 -10.09
C ASP A 24 -4.16 3.01 -9.35
N GLY A 25 -4.72 2.83 -8.17
CA GLY A 25 -5.15 3.93 -7.32
C GLY A 25 -4.00 4.82 -6.89
N PHE A 26 -2.85 4.23 -6.56
CA PHE A 26 -1.64 4.96 -6.21
C PHE A 26 -1.16 5.83 -7.37
N ILE A 27 -1.07 5.24 -8.55
CA ILE A 27 -0.66 5.96 -9.77
C ILE A 27 -1.62 7.10 -10.08
N ASN A 28 -2.94 6.83 -9.98
CA ASN A 28 -3.96 7.85 -10.24
C ASN A 28 -3.85 9.02 -9.26
N LYS A 29 -3.72 8.73 -7.96
CA LYS A 29 -3.56 9.78 -6.95
C LYS A 29 -2.27 10.59 -7.15
N SER A 30 -1.18 9.90 -7.52
CA SER A 30 0.09 10.57 -7.82
C SER A 30 -0.04 11.53 -8.99
N ASN A 31 -0.74 11.12 -10.06
CA ASN A 31 -0.95 11.98 -11.22
C ASN A 31 -1.81 13.21 -10.89
N ILE A 32 -2.87 13.01 -10.11
CA ILE A 32 -3.73 14.13 -9.67
C ILE A 32 -2.93 15.10 -8.78
N LEU A 33 -2.14 14.55 -7.85
CA LEU A 33 -1.29 15.38 -6.99
C LEU A 33 -0.27 16.18 -7.82
N LYS A 34 0.32 15.53 -8.82
CA LYS A 34 1.29 16.19 -9.70
C LYS A 34 0.66 17.39 -10.43
N GLU A 35 -0.57 17.23 -10.94
CA GLU A 35 -1.30 18.33 -11.57
C GLU A 35 -1.54 19.48 -10.62
N HIS A 36 -1.94 19.19 -9.38
CA HIS A 36 -2.14 20.22 -8.36
C HIS A 36 -0.83 20.92 -7.99
N CYS A 37 0.28 20.18 -7.92
CA CYS A 37 1.60 20.76 -7.65
C CYS A 37 2.02 21.71 -8.76
N GLU A 38 1.76 21.37 -10.01
CA GLU A 38 2.06 22.25 -11.15
C GLU A 38 1.28 23.57 -11.05
N LYS A 39 0.00 23.49 -10.68
CA LYS A 39 -0.84 24.67 -10.50
C LYS A 39 -0.41 25.56 -9.33
N GLU A 40 0.09 24.94 -8.25
CA GLU A 40 0.52 25.66 -7.05
C GLU A 40 1.99 26.08 -7.11
N GLY A 41 2.71 25.72 -8.16
CA GLY A 41 4.14 26.02 -8.28
C GLY A 41 5.01 25.25 -7.29
N ARG A 42 4.54 24.08 -6.85
CA ARG A 42 5.25 23.25 -5.88
C ARG A 42 5.97 22.10 -6.56
N ASP A 43 7.17 21.78 -6.10
CA ASP A 43 7.90 20.60 -6.55
C ASP A 43 7.20 19.33 -6.08
N PHE A 44 6.66 18.56 -7.02
CA PHE A 44 6.01 17.28 -6.75
C PHE A 44 6.92 16.32 -5.96
N ASN A 45 8.20 16.31 -6.27
CA ASN A 45 9.16 15.43 -5.62
C ASN A 45 9.44 15.81 -4.15
N SER A 46 9.05 17.01 -3.72
CA SER A 46 9.19 17.42 -2.33
C SER A 46 8.15 16.78 -1.41
N ILE A 47 7.13 16.13 -1.96
CA ILE A 47 6.08 15.46 -1.19
C ILE A 47 6.37 13.97 -1.15
N GLY A 48 6.56 13.42 0.05
CA GLY A 48 6.73 11.98 0.24
C GLY A 48 5.44 11.23 -0.02
N LYS A 49 5.51 10.17 -0.79
CA LYS A 49 4.35 9.34 -1.13
C LYS A 49 4.45 8.01 -0.38
N THR A 50 3.48 7.75 0.49
CA THR A 50 3.45 6.60 1.38
C THR A 50 2.28 5.70 1.07
N LEU A 51 2.55 4.41 0.95
CA LEU A 51 1.51 3.38 0.88
C LEU A 51 1.24 2.88 2.29
N HIS A 52 -0.04 2.90 2.67
CA HIS A 52 -0.52 2.37 3.94
C HIS A 52 -1.44 1.19 3.63
N THR A 53 -1.05 -0.02 3.96
CA THR A 53 -1.84 -1.20 3.57
C THR A 53 -1.56 -2.41 4.45
N ASP A 54 -2.48 -3.37 4.39
CA ASP A 54 -2.30 -4.68 5.01
C ASP A 54 -1.20 -5.46 4.27
N VAL A 55 -0.37 -6.17 5.03
CA VAL A 55 0.67 -7.02 4.47
C VAL A 55 0.51 -8.43 5.03
N VAL A 56 0.33 -9.40 4.15
CA VAL A 56 0.28 -10.81 4.49
C VAL A 56 1.15 -11.55 3.48
N ILE A 57 2.23 -12.17 3.94
CA ILE A 57 3.19 -12.85 3.09
C ILE A 57 3.30 -14.32 3.50
N ALA A 58 3.24 -15.21 2.53
CA ALA A 58 3.38 -16.64 2.73
C ALA A 58 4.41 -17.23 1.75
N LYS A 59 4.95 -18.39 2.10
CA LYS A 59 5.96 -19.06 1.29
C LYS A 59 5.41 -19.61 -0.01
N ASN A 60 4.14 -20.02 -0.01
CA ASN A 60 3.48 -20.63 -1.17
C ASN A 60 1.97 -20.41 -1.08
N ASP A 61 1.25 -20.80 -2.12
CA ASP A 61 -0.20 -20.59 -2.20
C ASP A 61 -0.97 -21.33 -1.11
N LYS A 62 -0.53 -22.51 -0.72
CA LYS A 62 -1.19 -23.30 0.33
C LYS A 62 -1.10 -22.57 1.67
N GLU A 63 0.10 -22.11 2.02
CA GLU A 63 0.32 -21.37 3.26
C GLU A 63 -0.39 -19.99 3.22
N LEU A 64 -0.42 -19.37 2.05
CA LEU A 64 -1.12 -18.09 1.86
C LEU A 64 -2.62 -18.24 2.17
N LYS A 65 -3.26 -19.27 1.65
CA LYS A 65 -4.68 -19.51 1.89
C LYS A 65 -4.96 -19.73 3.38
N LYS A 66 -4.13 -20.53 4.02
CA LYS A 66 -4.24 -20.83 5.45
C LYS A 66 -4.08 -19.58 6.31
N LEU A 67 -3.02 -18.81 6.03
CA LEU A 67 -2.71 -17.59 6.76
C LEU A 67 -3.78 -16.52 6.53
N SER A 68 -4.20 -16.33 5.29
CA SER A 68 -5.21 -15.33 4.93
C SER A 68 -6.56 -15.64 5.57
N THR A 69 -6.95 -16.92 5.62
CA THR A 69 -8.19 -17.33 6.29
C THR A 69 -8.14 -16.96 7.77
N LYS A 70 -7.02 -17.22 8.43
CA LYS A 70 -6.85 -16.91 9.84
C LYS A 70 -6.87 -15.39 10.11
N VAL A 71 -6.19 -14.62 9.28
CA VAL A 71 -6.19 -13.15 9.39
C VAL A 71 -7.61 -12.59 9.16
N ALA A 72 -8.30 -13.08 8.14
CA ALA A 72 -9.66 -12.64 7.84
C ALA A 72 -10.62 -12.93 8.98
N GLU A 73 -10.54 -14.12 9.58
CA GLU A 73 -11.34 -14.49 10.73
C GLU A 73 -11.05 -13.59 11.94
N GLN A 74 -9.79 -13.38 12.23
CA GLN A 74 -9.35 -12.57 13.37
C GLN A 74 -9.79 -11.12 13.23
N ARG A 75 -9.69 -10.56 12.03
CA ARG A 75 -10.09 -9.19 11.76
C ARG A 75 -11.55 -9.02 11.40
N LYS A 76 -12.30 -10.11 11.27
CA LYS A 76 -13.72 -10.13 10.89
C LYS A 76 -13.96 -9.42 9.56
N ILE A 77 -13.12 -9.72 8.58
CA ILE A 77 -13.23 -9.18 7.23
C ILE A 77 -13.41 -10.32 6.22
N ASP A 78 -13.92 -9.97 5.04
CA ASP A 78 -14.10 -10.91 3.94
C ASP A 78 -12.72 -11.33 3.39
N ILE A 79 -12.49 -12.65 3.33
CA ILE A 79 -11.23 -13.19 2.83
C ILE A 79 -10.97 -12.77 1.36
N ASP A 80 -12.02 -12.68 0.55
CA ASP A 80 -11.87 -12.28 -0.86
C ASP A 80 -11.34 -10.86 -0.96
N LYS A 81 -11.82 -9.98 -0.10
CA LYS A 81 -11.33 -8.60 -0.05
C LYS A 81 -9.89 -8.53 0.44
N LEU A 82 -9.53 -9.36 1.41
CA LEU A 82 -8.15 -9.42 1.89
C LEU A 82 -7.20 -9.87 0.77
N LEU A 83 -7.60 -10.91 0.02
CA LEU A 83 -6.77 -11.45 -1.06
C LEU A 83 -6.61 -10.48 -2.24
N GLU A 84 -7.48 -9.49 -2.36
CA GLU A 84 -7.38 -8.44 -3.38
C GLU A 84 -6.42 -7.31 -2.98
N ARG A 85 -6.00 -7.25 -1.71
CA ARG A 85 -5.09 -6.21 -1.26
C ARG A 85 -3.72 -6.34 -1.96
N PRO A 86 -3.03 -5.22 -2.23
CA PRO A 86 -1.83 -5.24 -3.06
C PRO A 86 -0.65 -6.02 -2.48
N LEU A 87 -0.51 -6.05 -1.17
CA LEU A 87 0.62 -6.72 -0.52
C LEU A 87 0.20 -7.97 0.25
N VAL A 88 -0.81 -8.67 -0.25
CA VAL A 88 -1.25 -9.96 0.25
C VAL A 88 -0.93 -10.99 -0.83
N GLY A 89 0.01 -11.89 -0.55
CA GLY A 89 0.43 -12.87 -1.54
C GLY A 89 1.64 -13.70 -1.08
N THR A 90 2.17 -14.47 -2.01
CA THR A 90 3.41 -15.18 -1.78
C THR A 90 4.58 -14.19 -1.80
N VAL A 91 5.76 -14.62 -1.30
CA VAL A 91 6.95 -13.78 -1.26
C VAL A 91 7.25 -13.17 -2.63
N HIS A 92 7.18 -13.98 -3.68
CA HIS A 92 7.45 -13.52 -5.04
C HIS A 92 6.44 -12.46 -5.50
N GLN A 93 5.16 -12.71 -5.25
CA GLN A 93 4.08 -11.78 -5.63
C GLN A 93 4.20 -10.43 -4.91
N VAL A 94 4.49 -10.48 -3.61
CA VAL A 94 4.64 -9.26 -2.80
C VAL A 94 5.88 -8.49 -3.23
N ASN A 95 6.99 -9.15 -3.48
CA ASN A 95 8.21 -8.50 -3.96
C ASN A 95 8.01 -7.81 -5.30
N ASP A 96 7.31 -8.46 -6.23
CA ASP A 96 6.98 -7.87 -7.52
C ASP A 96 6.11 -6.62 -7.35
N MET A 97 5.11 -6.69 -6.47
CA MET A 97 4.22 -5.56 -6.23
C MET A 97 4.95 -4.40 -5.56
N LEU A 98 5.82 -4.70 -4.60
CA LEU A 98 6.64 -3.66 -3.95
C LEU A 98 7.52 -2.93 -4.96
N ARG A 99 8.10 -3.67 -5.90
CA ARG A 99 8.90 -3.07 -6.96
C ARG A 99 8.07 -2.14 -7.85
N GLN A 100 6.86 -2.55 -8.18
CA GLN A 100 5.95 -1.73 -8.97
C GLN A 100 5.53 -0.45 -8.25
N PHE A 101 5.29 -0.52 -6.94
CA PHE A 101 5.00 0.67 -6.15
C PHE A 101 6.21 1.61 -6.08
N GLU A 102 7.40 1.06 -5.91
CA GLU A 102 8.63 1.85 -5.91
C GLU A 102 8.82 2.58 -7.24
N GLU A 103 8.61 1.88 -8.36
CA GLU A 103 8.68 2.47 -9.70
C GLU A 103 7.62 3.55 -9.91
N ALA A 104 6.46 3.41 -9.26
CA ALA A 104 5.39 4.40 -9.32
C ALA A 104 5.64 5.62 -8.40
N GLY A 105 6.74 5.62 -7.65
CA GLY A 105 7.12 6.75 -6.81
C GLY A 105 6.79 6.59 -5.33
N CYS A 106 6.41 5.38 -4.89
CA CYS A 106 6.20 5.11 -3.46
C CYS A 106 7.55 5.13 -2.74
N GLU A 107 7.67 5.97 -1.73
CA GLU A 107 8.92 6.15 -0.99
C GLU A 107 8.91 5.42 0.36
N TYR A 108 7.73 5.28 0.96
CA TYR A 108 7.57 4.69 2.28
C TYR A 108 6.40 3.71 2.31
N LEU A 109 6.54 2.69 3.14
CA LEU A 109 5.49 1.71 3.38
C LEU A 109 5.12 1.70 4.86
N ILE A 110 3.84 1.91 5.14
CA ILE A 110 3.29 1.68 6.49
C ILE A 110 2.51 0.37 6.40
N ALA A 111 3.08 -0.69 6.97
CA ALA A 111 2.54 -2.04 6.86
C ALA A 111 1.72 -2.41 8.09
N TYR A 112 0.50 -2.88 7.85
CA TYR A 112 -0.35 -3.50 8.88
C TYR A 112 -0.11 -5.00 8.86
N ILE A 113 0.59 -5.52 9.86
CA ILE A 113 0.95 -6.93 9.94
C ILE A 113 0.14 -7.59 11.04
N SER A 114 -0.98 -8.20 10.68
CA SER A 114 -1.91 -8.82 11.63
C SER A 114 -1.38 -10.11 12.24
N ASP A 115 -0.45 -10.78 11.59
CA ASP A 115 0.11 -12.05 12.03
C ASP A 115 1.46 -11.93 12.74
N ILE A 116 1.76 -10.77 13.30
CA ILE A 116 3.07 -10.49 13.90
C ILE A 116 3.46 -11.45 15.02
N VAL A 117 2.47 -12.00 15.74
CA VAL A 117 2.69 -12.89 16.87
C VAL A 117 2.75 -14.37 16.48
N TRP A 118 2.02 -14.77 15.42
CA TRP A 118 1.82 -16.18 15.09
C TRP A 118 2.08 -16.57 13.63
N GLY A 119 2.44 -15.61 12.80
CA GLY A 119 2.73 -15.85 11.39
C GLY A 119 4.12 -15.43 11.00
N ASP A 120 4.46 -15.63 9.72
CA ASP A 120 5.79 -15.39 9.17
C ASP A 120 5.94 -14.09 8.39
N THR A 121 4.87 -13.30 8.27
CA THR A 121 4.86 -12.12 7.41
C THR A 121 6.03 -11.17 7.71
N LEU A 122 6.27 -10.85 8.98
CA LEU A 122 7.33 -9.93 9.35
C LEU A 122 8.72 -10.44 8.93
N GLU A 123 8.99 -11.73 9.14
CA GLU A 123 10.25 -12.33 8.76
C GLU A 123 10.44 -12.37 7.23
N LEU A 124 9.37 -12.71 6.51
CA LEU A 124 9.41 -12.76 5.06
C LEU A 124 9.56 -11.37 4.43
N LEU A 125 8.98 -10.35 5.07
CA LEU A 125 9.09 -8.97 4.61
C LEU A 125 10.53 -8.45 4.72
N LYS A 126 11.28 -8.89 5.72
CA LYS A 126 12.68 -8.49 5.91
C LYS A 126 13.62 -9.05 4.83
N ASN A 127 13.22 -10.15 4.27
CA ASN A 127 14.03 -10.82 3.24
C ASN A 127 13.56 -10.44 1.84
#